data_b59aff781640312178b3123a3192a5c2
#
_entry.id   b59aff781640312178b3123a3192a5c2
#
_cell.length_a   1.000
_cell.length_b   1.000
_cell.length_c   1.000
_cell.angle_alpha   90.00
_cell.angle_beta   90.00
_cell.angle_gamma   90.00
#
_symmetry.space_group_name_H-M   'P 1'
#
loop_
_entity.id
_entity.type
_entity.pdbx_description
1 polymer ?
#
loop_
_entity_poly.entity_id
_entity_poly.type
_entity_poly.pdbx_seq_one_letter_code
_entity_poly.pdbx_strand_id
1 'polypeptide(L)'
;YKNKLNFILALTSNSGSSDFEKQKLERGKFLYQFVIEKVNEWNKDQNCGIVFGATNIDELNANIDSFHNLPILLPGVGAQGGSLEEVAKTFSNKRNMNFLINISRALIYSDDSENFELKVTQTIREFNFALHSILNTANQS
;
A
#
# COMPACT_ATOMS: atom_id res chain seq x y z
N TYR A 1 -1.52 -18.92 13.22
CA TYR A 1 -2.85 -18.46 13.69
C TYR A 1 -3.78 -18.27 12.50
N LYS A 2 -4.61 -19.28 12.17
CA LYS A 2 -5.50 -19.28 10.98
C LYS A 2 -6.55 -18.14 10.97
N ASN A 3 -6.88 -17.58 12.13
CA ASN A 3 -7.85 -16.49 12.30
C ASN A 3 -7.21 -15.10 12.41
N LYS A 4 -5.94 -14.94 12.05
CA LYS A 4 -5.19 -13.70 12.08
C LYS A 4 -4.61 -13.41 10.71
N LEU A 5 -4.71 -12.18 10.24
CA LEU A 5 -4.00 -11.71 9.06
C LEU A 5 -2.64 -11.14 9.49
N ASN A 6 -1.57 -11.62 8.86
CA ASN A 6 -0.19 -11.24 9.16
C ASN A 6 0.38 -10.46 7.98
N PHE A 7 0.70 -9.19 8.17
CA PHE A 7 1.36 -8.38 7.16
C PHE A 7 2.87 -8.49 7.28
N ILE A 8 3.52 -8.90 6.21
CA ILE A 8 4.97 -9.05 6.08
C ILE A 8 5.53 -7.85 5.31
N LEU A 9 6.56 -7.21 5.84
CA LEU A 9 7.20 -6.07 5.20
C LEU A 9 7.98 -6.51 3.97
N ALA A 10 7.59 -5.99 2.79
CA ALA A 10 8.31 -6.19 1.54
C ALA A 10 9.11 -4.95 1.15
N LEU A 11 8.48 -3.77 1.10
CA LEU A 11 9.14 -2.52 0.72
C LEU A 11 8.58 -1.34 1.53
N THR A 12 9.45 -0.57 2.17
CA THR A 12 9.07 0.61 2.97
C THR A 12 8.95 1.88 2.14
N SER A 13 8.26 2.90 2.70
CA SER A 13 8.11 4.22 2.07
C SER A 13 9.29 5.17 2.32
N ASN A 14 10.23 4.80 3.18
CA ASN A 14 11.36 5.66 3.56
C ASN A 14 12.57 5.44 2.65
N SER A 15 13.53 6.39 2.68
CA SER A 15 14.75 6.34 1.87
C SER A 15 15.66 5.15 2.22
N GLY A 16 15.61 4.65 3.47
CA GLY A 16 16.39 3.49 3.92
C GLY A 16 16.03 2.19 3.19
N SER A 17 14.94 2.14 2.42
CA SER A 17 14.59 1.01 1.56
C SER A 17 15.71 0.67 0.54
N SER A 18 16.51 1.67 0.15
CA SER A 18 17.64 1.48 -0.76
C SER A 18 18.78 0.66 -0.15
N ASP A 19 18.90 0.69 1.19
CA ASP A 19 20.01 0.03 1.88
C ASP A 19 19.83 -1.49 1.97
N PHE A 20 18.59 -1.97 1.99
CA PHE A 20 18.27 -3.39 2.17
C PHE A 20 17.27 -3.90 1.12
N GLU A 21 16.06 -3.38 1.12
CA GLU A 21 14.94 -3.95 0.38
C GLU A 21 15.12 -3.87 -1.14
N LYS A 22 15.82 -2.82 -1.62
CA LYS A 22 16.17 -2.61 -3.03
C LYS A 22 17.56 -3.17 -3.39
N GLN A 23 18.19 -3.98 -2.52
CA GLN A 23 19.41 -4.67 -2.88
C GLN A 23 19.14 -5.85 -3.81
N LYS A 24 20.00 -6.01 -4.83
CA LYS A 24 19.92 -7.14 -5.77
C LYS A 24 20.56 -8.38 -5.16
N LEU A 25 19.83 -9.47 -5.19
CA LEU A 25 20.32 -10.80 -4.85
C LEU A 25 21.12 -11.39 -6.04
N GLU A 26 21.89 -12.45 -5.80
CA GLU A 26 22.73 -13.12 -6.81
C GLU A 26 21.99 -13.48 -8.10
N ARG A 27 20.65 -13.75 -8.02
CA ARG A 27 19.80 -14.08 -9.17
C ARG A 27 19.21 -12.84 -9.88
N GLY A 28 19.68 -11.64 -9.56
CA GLY A 28 19.27 -10.37 -10.17
C GLY A 28 17.94 -9.81 -9.71
N LYS A 29 17.20 -10.51 -8.83
CA LYS A 29 15.97 -10.02 -8.20
C LYS A 29 16.31 -9.11 -7.03
N PHE A 30 15.46 -8.12 -6.78
CA PHE A 30 15.54 -7.32 -5.57
C PHE A 30 15.05 -8.11 -4.34
N LEU A 31 15.57 -7.79 -3.16
CA LEU A 31 15.19 -8.46 -1.92
C LEU A 31 13.68 -8.39 -1.69
N TYR A 32 13.04 -7.22 -1.91
CA TYR A 32 11.59 -7.08 -1.74
C TYR A 32 10.79 -8.02 -2.66
N GLN A 33 11.26 -8.27 -3.90
CA GLN A 33 10.62 -9.22 -4.82
C GLN A 33 10.71 -10.65 -4.30
N PHE A 34 11.86 -11.02 -3.74
CA PHE A 34 12.03 -12.31 -3.11
C PHE A 34 11.12 -12.49 -1.88
N VAL A 35 10.94 -11.42 -1.08
CA VAL A 35 9.98 -11.44 0.03
C VAL A 35 8.56 -11.69 -0.48
N ILE A 36 8.11 -11.00 -1.54
CA ILE A 36 6.78 -11.21 -2.14
C ILE A 36 6.58 -12.67 -2.55
N GLU A 37 7.58 -13.28 -3.21
CA GLU A 37 7.53 -14.70 -3.60
C GLU A 37 7.37 -15.61 -2.38
N LYS A 38 8.17 -15.37 -1.33
CA LYS A 38 8.10 -16.18 -0.10
C LYS A 38 6.76 -16.02 0.62
N VAL A 39 6.21 -14.83 0.67
CA VAL A 39 4.88 -14.61 1.26
C VAL A 39 3.80 -15.37 0.49
N ASN A 40 3.85 -15.38 -0.84
CA ASN A 40 2.94 -16.20 -1.66
C ASN A 40 3.07 -17.70 -1.34
N GLU A 41 4.31 -18.21 -1.20
CA GLU A 41 4.57 -19.61 -0.83
C GLU A 41 4.02 -19.96 0.57
N TRP A 42 4.12 -19.03 1.53
CA TRP A 42 3.68 -19.22 2.91
C TRP A 42 2.17 -19.07 3.09
N ASN A 43 1.48 -18.39 2.18
CA ASN A 43 0.07 -18.02 2.29
C ASN A 43 -0.92 -19.17 2.07
N LYS A 44 -0.59 -20.36 2.55
CA LYS A 44 -1.41 -21.58 2.39
C LYS A 44 -2.76 -21.48 3.09
N ASP A 45 -2.81 -20.79 4.23
CA ASP A 45 -4.03 -20.59 5.02
C ASP A 45 -4.72 -19.25 4.68
N GLN A 46 -4.31 -18.55 3.61
CA GLN A 46 -4.84 -17.26 3.16
C GLN A 46 -4.83 -16.18 4.26
N ASN A 47 -3.80 -16.19 5.08
CA ASN A 47 -3.65 -15.33 6.25
C ASN A 47 -2.37 -14.48 6.24
N CYS A 48 -1.73 -14.36 5.08
CA CYS A 48 -0.60 -13.48 4.85
C CYS A 48 -0.99 -12.31 3.95
N GLY A 49 -0.44 -11.15 4.25
CA GLY A 49 -0.46 -9.96 3.41
C GLY A 49 0.94 -9.34 3.36
N ILE A 50 1.11 -8.30 2.59
CA ILE A 50 2.37 -7.57 2.49
C ILE A 50 2.18 -6.09 2.83
N VAL A 51 3.25 -5.49 3.36
CA VAL A 51 3.38 -4.02 3.45
C VAL A 51 4.22 -3.56 2.27
N PHE A 52 3.68 -2.63 1.48
CA PHE A 52 4.37 -2.05 0.33
C PHE A 52 4.21 -0.53 0.34
N GLY A 53 5.33 0.20 0.41
CA GLY A 53 5.32 1.65 0.56
C GLY A 53 4.74 2.38 -0.64
N ALA A 54 3.76 3.24 -0.43
CA ALA A 54 3.06 4.00 -1.47
C ALA A 54 3.94 5.03 -2.22
N THR A 55 5.13 5.33 -1.72
CA THR A 55 6.12 6.20 -2.39
C THR A 55 6.89 5.48 -3.51
N ASN A 56 6.79 4.15 -3.59
CA ASN A 56 7.48 3.33 -4.57
C ASN A 56 6.53 2.94 -5.71
N ILE A 57 5.98 3.93 -6.42
CA ILE A 57 4.92 3.69 -7.40
C ILE A 57 5.40 2.89 -8.63
N ASP A 58 6.63 3.10 -9.07
CA ASP A 58 7.21 2.37 -10.20
C ASP A 58 7.39 0.90 -9.85
N GLU A 59 7.94 0.60 -8.66
CA GLU A 59 8.06 -0.76 -8.15
C GLU A 59 6.69 -1.41 -7.92
N LEU A 60 5.70 -0.65 -7.45
CA LEU A 60 4.34 -1.12 -7.28
C LEU A 60 3.74 -1.56 -8.63
N ASN A 61 3.82 -0.70 -9.64
CA ASN A 61 3.34 -0.99 -11.00
C ASN A 61 4.04 -2.20 -11.62
N ALA A 62 5.36 -2.31 -11.45
CA ALA A 62 6.16 -3.40 -12.00
C ALA A 62 5.86 -4.76 -11.35
N ASN A 63 5.36 -4.78 -10.11
CA ASN A 63 5.20 -6.01 -9.34
C ASN A 63 3.73 -6.32 -8.97
N ILE A 64 2.75 -5.50 -9.38
CA ILE A 64 1.35 -5.67 -8.99
C ILE A 64 0.80 -7.07 -9.34
N ASP A 65 1.21 -7.65 -10.46
CA ASP A 65 0.77 -8.97 -10.90
C ASP A 65 1.38 -10.10 -10.03
N SER A 66 2.52 -9.86 -9.39
CA SER A 66 3.19 -10.83 -8.51
C SER A 66 2.54 -10.92 -7.12
N PHE A 67 1.68 -9.99 -6.76
CA PHE A 67 0.98 -10.01 -5.47
C PHE A 67 -0.14 -11.07 -5.43
N HIS A 68 -0.60 -11.53 -6.59
CA HIS A 68 -1.74 -12.44 -6.69
C HIS A 68 -2.94 -11.97 -5.86
N ASN A 69 -3.38 -12.75 -4.87
CA ASN A 69 -4.50 -12.42 -3.99
C ASN A 69 -4.07 -11.93 -2.60
N LEU A 70 -2.79 -11.59 -2.41
CA LEU A 70 -2.32 -11.07 -1.12
C LEU A 70 -2.98 -9.73 -0.80
N PRO A 71 -3.50 -9.53 0.42
CA PRO A 71 -3.85 -8.21 0.93
C PRO A 71 -2.61 -7.32 1.02
N ILE A 72 -2.71 -6.09 0.54
CA ILE A 72 -1.59 -5.16 0.49
C ILE A 72 -1.88 -3.96 1.39
N LEU A 73 -1.02 -3.73 2.38
CA LEU A 73 -1.06 -2.54 3.22
C LEU A 73 -0.09 -1.49 2.65
N LEU A 74 -0.63 -0.31 2.34
CA LEU A 74 0.06 0.78 1.66
C LEU A 74 0.26 1.98 2.60
N PRO A 75 1.33 2.01 3.39
CA PRO A 75 1.70 3.21 4.15
C PRO A 75 2.38 4.24 3.25
N GLY A 76 2.35 5.51 3.68
CA GLY A 76 3.10 6.60 3.06
C GLY A 76 2.31 7.49 2.11
N VAL A 77 1.01 7.26 1.95
CA VAL A 77 0.13 8.19 1.22
C VAL A 77 0.04 9.52 1.98
N GLY A 78 0.14 10.61 1.25
CA GLY A 78 0.08 11.98 1.77
C GLY A 78 1.38 12.40 2.45
N ALA A 79 1.50 12.33 3.76
CA ALA A 79 2.60 12.90 4.54
C ALA A 79 4.02 12.39 4.19
N GLN A 80 4.15 11.29 3.47
CA GLN A 80 5.44 10.78 2.98
C GLN A 80 5.63 10.98 1.47
N GLY A 81 4.68 11.63 0.80
CA GLY A 81 4.75 11.94 -0.62
C GLY A 81 4.11 10.89 -1.55
N GLY A 82 3.56 9.80 -1.01
CA GLY A 82 2.79 8.85 -1.82
C GLY A 82 1.49 9.47 -2.33
N SER A 83 1.21 9.31 -3.62
CA SER A 83 0.02 9.81 -4.27
C SER A 83 -1.14 8.81 -4.13
N LEU A 84 -2.26 9.26 -3.55
CA LEU A 84 -3.50 8.48 -3.50
C LEU A 84 -3.98 8.11 -4.90
N GLU A 85 -3.89 9.07 -5.82
CA GLU A 85 -4.38 8.91 -7.19
C GLU A 85 -3.58 7.85 -7.96
N GLU A 86 -2.25 7.90 -7.89
CA GLU A 86 -1.38 6.94 -8.58
C GLU A 86 -1.57 5.53 -8.02
N VAL A 87 -1.63 5.38 -6.70
CA VAL A 87 -1.92 4.11 -6.05
C VAL A 87 -3.28 3.56 -6.50
N ALA A 88 -4.34 4.36 -6.41
CA ALA A 88 -5.68 3.93 -6.78
C ALA A 88 -5.77 3.54 -8.27
N LYS A 89 -5.15 4.30 -9.17
CA LYS A 89 -5.07 3.97 -10.61
C LYS A 89 -4.35 2.65 -10.87
N THR A 90 -3.23 2.41 -10.17
CA THR A 90 -2.47 1.15 -10.31
C THR A 90 -3.35 -0.06 -10.02
N PHE A 91 -4.07 -0.05 -8.89
CA PHE A 91 -4.93 -1.16 -8.50
C PHE A 91 -6.17 -1.28 -9.39
N SER A 92 -6.77 -0.17 -9.77
CA SER A 92 -7.93 -0.15 -10.65
C SER A 92 -7.63 -0.71 -12.04
N ASN A 93 -6.51 -0.31 -12.65
CA ASN A 93 -6.08 -0.79 -13.96
C ASN A 93 -5.84 -2.30 -13.99
N LYS A 94 -5.47 -2.89 -12.86
CA LYS A 94 -5.25 -4.33 -12.71
C LYS A 94 -6.46 -5.07 -12.13
N ARG A 95 -7.57 -4.35 -11.86
CA ARG A 95 -8.77 -4.89 -11.21
C ARG A 95 -8.49 -5.62 -9.90
N ASN A 96 -7.41 -5.22 -9.23
CA ASN A 96 -7.03 -5.73 -7.92
C ASN A 96 -7.53 -4.77 -6.86
N MET A 97 -8.50 -5.18 -6.04
CA MET A 97 -9.11 -4.36 -4.99
C MET A 97 -8.69 -4.81 -3.58
N ASN A 98 -7.70 -5.69 -3.47
CA ASN A 98 -7.26 -6.23 -2.19
C ASN A 98 -6.15 -5.38 -1.55
N PHE A 99 -6.44 -4.11 -1.29
CA PHE A 99 -5.50 -3.18 -0.68
C PHE A 99 -6.13 -2.33 0.43
N LEU A 100 -5.28 -1.88 1.35
CA LEU A 100 -5.60 -1.00 2.47
C LEU A 100 -4.62 0.17 2.48
N ILE A 101 -5.11 1.39 2.43
CA ILE A 101 -4.30 2.60 2.53
C ILE A 101 -4.17 3.01 4.00
N ASN A 102 -2.94 3.13 4.49
CA ASN A 102 -2.67 3.62 5.84
C ASN A 102 -2.26 5.09 5.80
N ILE A 103 -3.06 5.95 6.45
CA ILE A 103 -2.82 7.37 6.62
C ILE A 103 -2.76 7.65 8.13
N SER A 104 -1.60 8.07 8.64
CA SER A 104 -1.40 8.35 10.06
C SER A 104 -1.14 9.83 10.32
N ARG A 105 0.02 10.34 9.90
CA ARG A 105 0.46 11.71 10.22
C ARG A 105 -0.48 12.81 9.70
N ALA A 106 -1.03 12.63 8.52
CA ALA A 106 -1.99 13.59 7.95
C ALA A 106 -3.29 13.69 8.76
N LEU A 107 -3.62 12.67 9.57
CA LEU A 107 -4.77 12.68 10.46
C LEU A 107 -4.38 13.16 11.86
N ILE A 108 -3.32 12.59 12.47
CA ILE A 108 -2.92 12.85 13.85
C ILE A 108 -2.45 14.30 14.04
N TYR A 109 -1.81 14.88 13.03
CA TYR A 109 -1.29 16.26 13.07
C TYR A 109 -2.09 17.21 12.17
N SER A 110 -3.35 16.91 11.95
CA SER A 110 -4.22 17.74 11.07
C SER A 110 -4.63 19.07 11.71
N ASP A 111 -4.76 19.11 13.02
CA ASP A 111 -5.17 20.29 13.79
C ASP A 111 -4.81 20.10 15.27
N ASP A 112 -4.34 21.17 15.95
CA ASP A 112 -4.08 21.19 17.38
C ASP A 112 -5.21 21.86 18.19
N SER A 113 -6.33 22.21 17.51
CA SER A 113 -7.46 22.94 18.10
C SER A 113 -8.53 22.00 18.68
N GLU A 114 -9.52 22.62 19.35
CA GLU A 114 -10.73 21.93 19.85
C GLU A 114 -11.57 21.27 18.72
N ASN A 115 -11.27 21.58 17.45
CA ASN A 115 -11.94 21.03 16.28
C ASN A 115 -11.26 19.76 15.70
N PHE A 116 -10.27 19.18 16.40
CA PHE A 116 -9.50 18.04 15.93
C PHE A 116 -10.36 16.88 15.42
N GLU A 117 -11.36 16.46 16.20
CA GLU A 117 -12.25 15.33 15.83
C GLU A 117 -13.02 15.61 14.52
N LEU A 118 -13.54 16.84 14.39
CA LEU A 118 -14.25 17.26 13.17
C LEU A 118 -13.31 17.25 11.97
N LYS A 119 -12.10 17.78 12.14
CA LYS A 119 -11.08 17.84 11.09
C LYS A 119 -10.65 16.45 10.62
N VAL A 120 -10.35 15.55 11.55
CA VAL A 120 -10.03 14.14 11.25
C VAL A 120 -11.15 13.47 10.48
N THR A 121 -12.39 13.63 10.96
CA THR A 121 -13.56 13.05 10.28
C THR A 121 -13.74 13.58 8.86
N GLN A 122 -13.57 14.88 8.66
CA GLN A 122 -13.64 15.49 7.33
C GLN A 122 -12.53 14.96 6.42
N THR A 123 -11.30 14.93 6.90
CA THR A 123 -10.14 14.43 6.13
C THR A 123 -10.33 12.97 5.71
N ILE A 124 -10.82 12.10 6.59
CA ILE A 124 -11.12 10.70 6.25
C ILE A 124 -12.20 10.62 5.15
N ARG A 125 -13.25 11.44 5.24
CA ARG A 125 -14.30 11.46 4.21
C ARG A 125 -13.77 11.92 2.86
N GLU A 126 -12.92 12.95 2.84
CA GLU A 126 -12.28 13.47 1.62
C GLU A 126 -11.39 12.40 0.95
N PHE A 127 -10.56 11.69 1.72
CA PHE A 127 -9.75 10.59 1.21
C PHE A 127 -10.61 9.44 0.65
N ASN A 128 -11.65 9.04 1.36
CA ASN A 128 -12.54 7.98 0.90
C ASN A 128 -13.31 8.39 -0.36
N PHE A 129 -13.79 9.63 -0.42
CA PHE A 129 -14.49 10.15 -1.59
C PHE A 129 -13.57 10.18 -2.81
N ALA A 130 -12.34 10.69 -2.67
CA ALA A 130 -11.35 10.72 -3.74
C ALA A 130 -11.01 9.31 -4.25
N LEU A 131 -10.78 8.36 -3.33
CA LEU A 131 -10.50 6.98 -3.65
C LEU A 131 -11.66 6.33 -4.44
N HIS A 132 -12.89 6.44 -3.95
CA HIS A 132 -14.07 5.90 -4.62
C HIS A 132 -14.32 6.52 -6.00
N SER A 133 -14.09 7.82 -6.15
CA SER A 133 -14.22 8.51 -7.43
C SER A 133 -13.27 7.91 -8.48
N ILE A 134 -12.00 7.71 -8.13
CA ILE A 134 -10.99 7.15 -9.04
C ILE A 134 -11.34 5.70 -9.43
N LEU A 135 -11.69 4.87 -8.44
CA LEU A 135 -12.01 3.47 -8.65
C LEU A 135 -13.27 3.28 -9.52
N ASN A 136 -14.28 4.13 -9.35
CA ASN A 136 -15.53 4.06 -10.14
C ASN A 136 -15.33 4.52 -11.59
N THR A 137 -14.48 5.54 -11.82
CA THR A 137 -14.21 6.02 -13.18
C THR A 137 -13.51 4.98 -14.03
N ALA A 138 -12.59 4.22 -13.44
CA ALA A 138 -11.85 3.18 -14.15
C ALA A 138 -12.67 1.91 -14.45
N ASN A 139 -13.79 1.69 -13.76
CA ASN A 139 -14.70 0.57 -14.02
C ASN A 139 -15.68 0.85 -15.19
N GLN A 140 -15.71 2.08 -15.72
CA GLN A 140 -16.59 2.49 -16.82
C GLN A 140 -15.88 2.57 -18.17
N SER A 141 -14.57 2.36 -18.19
CA SER A 141 -13.70 2.33 -19.39
C SER A 141 -13.27 0.90 -19.72
#